data_f22de36dd4ed9f1328b753d7b043a218
#
_entry.id   f22de36dd4ed9f1328b753d7b043a218
#
_cell.length_a   1.000
_cell.length_b   1.000
_cell.length_c   1.000
_cell.angle_alpha   90.00
_cell.angle_beta   90.00
_cell.angle_gamma   90.00
#
_symmetry.space_group_name_H-M   'P 1'
#
loop_
_entity.id
_entity.type
_entity.pdbx_description
1 polymer ?
#
loop_
_entity_poly.entity_id
_entity_poly.type
_entity_poly.pdbx_seq_one_letter_code
_entity_poly.pdbx_strand_id
1 'polypeptide(L)'
;MEQGSGEALDPHDLRGLRADCDSCFGLCCVALPFAASADFAVDKAAGKACGNLKDDFRCGIHTRLRDEGFNGCTVYDCFGAGQKVSQVTFGGENWRTGGREHARRMFDVFPVVRQLHELLWYLTEALTLPAARPVHADLRRALDETERLTGGTAEELGELDVAAHRQRVNELLLRVSDLVRAGARRKQNRRGADLMGARLKGADLRQANLRGAYLIAADLTGADLRGADLIGADLRDTDLSDADLTGAFFLTQPQLNAARGSAGTRLPTSVTRPGHWTA
;
A
#
# COMPACT_ATOMS: atom_id res chain seq x y z
N MET A 1 18.72 -29.79 -22.65
CA MET A 1 17.88 -28.61 -22.98
C MET A 1 16.61 -28.74 -22.14
N GLU A 2 16.69 -28.28 -20.89
CA GLU A 2 15.54 -28.25 -20.00
C GLU A 2 14.78 -26.93 -20.27
N GLN A 3 13.55 -27.08 -20.73
CA GLN A 3 12.61 -26.00 -20.90
C GLN A 3 12.16 -25.58 -19.48
N GLY A 4 12.67 -24.45 -19.00
CA GLY A 4 12.15 -23.79 -17.82
C GLY A 4 10.68 -23.43 -18.05
N SER A 5 9.79 -24.19 -17.44
CA SER A 5 8.38 -23.85 -17.31
C SER A 5 8.26 -22.52 -16.55
N GLY A 6 7.97 -21.44 -17.30
CA GLY A 6 7.62 -20.17 -16.68
C GLY A 6 6.31 -20.34 -15.89
N GLU A 7 6.45 -20.68 -14.62
CA GLU A 7 5.33 -20.68 -13.68
C GLU A 7 4.76 -19.27 -13.66
N ALA A 8 3.52 -19.11 -14.06
CA ALA A 8 2.78 -17.87 -13.90
C ALA A 8 2.72 -17.60 -12.38
N LEU A 9 3.28 -16.47 -11.95
CA LEU A 9 3.20 -16.04 -10.56
C LEU A 9 1.73 -16.05 -10.13
N ASP A 10 1.42 -16.86 -9.13
CA ASP A 10 0.10 -16.92 -8.52
C ASP A 10 -0.20 -15.54 -7.90
N PRO A 11 -1.34 -14.89 -8.20
CA PRO A 11 -1.78 -13.67 -7.51
C PRO A 11 -1.86 -13.84 -5.99
N HIS A 12 -1.75 -15.07 -5.48
CA HIS A 12 -1.70 -15.41 -4.06
C HIS A 12 -0.31 -15.33 -3.43
N ASP A 13 0.75 -15.11 -4.17
CA ASP A 13 2.11 -14.94 -3.62
C ASP A 13 2.29 -13.63 -2.83
N LEU A 14 1.25 -12.82 -2.77
CA LEU A 14 1.12 -11.65 -1.88
C LEU A 14 0.93 -12.02 -0.40
N ARG A 15 0.96 -13.30 0.00
CA ARG A 15 0.71 -13.71 1.40
C ARG A 15 1.67 -13.07 2.38
N GLY A 16 2.94 -12.97 2.03
CA GLY A 16 3.96 -12.30 2.86
C GLY A 16 3.82 -10.78 2.92
N LEU A 17 3.05 -10.18 1.99
CA LEU A 17 2.84 -8.74 1.87
C LEU A 17 1.50 -8.27 2.47
N ARG A 18 0.78 -9.13 3.19
CA ARG A 18 -0.41 -8.77 3.96
C ARG A 18 -0.07 -8.69 5.43
N ALA A 19 -0.66 -7.71 6.12
CA ALA A 19 -0.45 -7.55 7.55
C ALA A 19 -0.90 -8.79 8.34
N ASP A 20 0.02 -9.37 9.11
CA ASP A 20 -0.24 -10.39 10.14
C ASP A 20 0.10 -9.79 11.51
N CYS A 21 -0.93 -9.23 12.16
CA CYS A 21 -0.76 -8.58 13.45
C CYS A 21 -0.50 -9.58 14.59
N ASP A 22 -0.79 -10.87 14.37
CA ASP A 22 -0.58 -11.92 15.37
C ASP A 22 0.91 -12.27 15.50
N SER A 23 1.67 -12.10 14.41
CA SER A 23 3.11 -12.31 14.34
C SER A 23 3.92 -11.00 14.44
N CYS A 24 3.27 -9.86 14.79
CA CYS A 24 3.91 -8.54 14.86
C CYS A 24 3.96 -8.01 16.29
N PHE A 25 5.04 -7.34 16.66
CA PHE A 25 5.17 -6.68 17.97
C PHE A 25 4.51 -5.29 18.03
N GLY A 26 3.46 -5.06 17.26
CA GLY A 26 2.68 -3.81 17.28
C GLY A 26 3.48 -2.62 16.73
N LEU A 27 4.37 -2.82 15.74
CA LEU A 27 5.32 -1.81 15.29
C LEU A 27 4.66 -0.54 14.74
N CYS A 28 3.53 -0.62 14.05
CA CYS A 28 2.78 0.56 13.63
C CYS A 28 2.30 1.40 14.83
N CYS A 29 1.98 0.74 15.95
CA CYS A 29 1.51 1.40 17.17
C CYS A 29 2.64 2.03 18.00
N VAL A 30 3.91 1.70 17.75
CA VAL A 30 5.04 2.22 18.53
C VAL A 30 6.02 3.04 17.69
N ALA A 31 6.46 2.55 16.53
CA ALA A 31 7.49 3.19 15.73
C ALA A 31 7.05 4.53 15.13
N LEU A 32 5.83 4.60 14.59
CA LEU A 32 5.36 5.75 13.82
C LEU A 32 4.78 6.86 14.71
N PRO A 33 5.09 8.15 14.43
CA PRO A 33 4.42 9.26 15.08
C PRO A 33 3.08 9.56 14.43
N PHE A 34 2.18 10.23 15.15
CA PHE A 34 1.01 10.91 14.61
C PHE A 34 0.62 12.11 15.48
N ALA A 35 -0.05 13.08 14.88
CA ALA A 35 -0.55 14.27 15.55
C ALA A 35 -2.07 14.29 15.58
N ALA A 36 -2.63 14.88 16.63
CA ALA A 36 -4.06 15.12 16.76
C ALA A 36 -4.59 15.89 15.54
N SER A 37 -5.62 15.35 14.89
CA SER A 37 -6.17 15.84 13.63
C SER A 37 -7.51 15.18 13.35
N ALA A 38 -8.06 15.36 12.15
CA ALA A 38 -9.21 14.58 11.67
C ALA A 38 -8.91 13.06 11.59
N ASP A 39 -7.63 12.66 11.52
CA ASP A 39 -7.20 11.27 11.37
C ASP A 39 -6.83 10.61 12.71
N PHE A 40 -6.52 11.38 13.76
CA PHE A 40 -6.10 10.86 15.06
C PHE A 40 -6.62 11.70 16.22
N ALA A 41 -7.21 11.03 17.21
CA ALA A 41 -7.78 11.68 18.40
C ALA A 41 -6.71 12.30 19.34
N VAL A 42 -5.45 11.87 19.25
CA VAL A 42 -4.38 12.25 20.17
C VAL A 42 -3.04 12.41 19.46
N ASP A 43 -2.09 13.09 20.12
CA ASP A 43 -0.69 13.12 19.70
C ASP A 43 0.05 11.87 20.16
N LYS A 44 0.97 11.37 19.32
CA LYS A 44 1.90 10.29 19.68
C LYS A 44 3.28 10.54 19.05
N ALA A 45 4.30 10.61 19.87
CA ALA A 45 5.68 10.69 19.39
C ALA A 45 6.17 9.33 18.82
N ALA A 46 7.11 9.38 17.88
CA ALA A 46 7.81 8.18 17.40
C ALA A 46 8.49 7.45 18.57
N GLY A 47 8.49 6.13 18.52
CA GLY A 47 9.09 5.28 19.56
C GLY A 47 8.32 5.22 20.88
N LYS A 48 7.19 5.91 21.01
CA LYS A 48 6.28 5.76 22.15
C LYS A 48 5.10 4.87 21.78
N ALA A 49 4.77 3.93 22.66
CA ALA A 49 3.61 3.08 22.46
C ALA A 49 2.31 3.89 22.47
N CYS A 50 1.41 3.59 21.53
CA CYS A 50 0.03 4.09 21.57
C CYS A 50 -0.66 3.59 22.84
N GLY A 51 -1.50 4.43 23.46
CA GLY A 51 -2.27 4.06 24.67
C GLY A 51 -3.22 2.88 24.48
N ASN A 52 -3.56 2.58 23.21
CA ASN A 52 -4.43 1.46 22.84
C ASN A 52 -3.65 0.16 22.56
N LEU A 53 -2.31 0.15 22.63
CA LEU A 53 -1.49 -1.03 22.45
C LEU A 53 -1.46 -1.86 23.74
N LYS A 54 -1.97 -3.09 23.67
CA LYS A 54 -2.02 -4.04 24.78
C LYS A 54 -0.66 -4.71 25.05
N ASP A 55 -0.58 -5.48 26.12
CA ASP A 55 0.63 -6.23 26.48
C ASP A 55 0.94 -7.37 25.49
N ASP A 56 -0.07 -7.91 24.83
CA ASP A 56 0.05 -8.90 23.74
C ASP A 56 0.41 -8.28 22.37
N PHE A 57 0.81 -7.00 22.32
CA PHE A 57 1.12 -6.23 21.12
C PHE A 57 -0.05 -5.98 20.17
N ARG A 58 -1.29 -6.27 20.56
CA ARG A 58 -2.49 -6.01 19.74
C ARG A 58 -3.11 -4.66 20.06
N CYS A 59 -3.74 -4.08 19.05
CA CYS A 59 -4.52 -2.86 19.25
C CYS A 59 -5.84 -3.19 19.95
N GLY A 60 -6.09 -2.58 21.11
CA GLY A 60 -7.31 -2.79 21.92
C GLY A 60 -8.59 -2.26 21.29
N ILE A 61 -8.47 -1.37 20.29
CA ILE A 61 -9.59 -0.72 19.61
C ILE A 61 -9.62 -1.03 18.10
N HIS A 62 -8.89 -2.07 17.64
CA HIS A 62 -8.72 -2.34 16.20
C HIS A 62 -10.05 -2.46 15.43
N THR A 63 -11.08 -2.99 16.04
CA THR A 63 -12.43 -3.14 15.44
C THR A 63 -13.28 -1.88 15.50
N ARG A 64 -12.84 -0.83 16.23
CA ARG A 64 -13.59 0.40 16.50
C ARG A 64 -12.76 1.66 16.20
N LEU A 65 -11.73 1.56 15.37
CA LEU A 65 -10.77 2.64 15.10
C LEU A 65 -11.46 3.94 14.67
N ARG A 66 -12.46 3.86 13.79
CA ARG A 66 -13.21 5.03 13.31
C ARG A 66 -14.02 5.68 14.43
N ASP A 67 -14.71 4.89 15.24
CA ASP A 67 -15.56 5.36 16.34
C ASP A 67 -14.72 6.02 17.44
N GLU A 68 -13.48 5.59 17.59
CA GLU A 68 -12.52 6.10 18.57
C GLU A 68 -11.64 7.25 18.03
N GLY A 69 -11.91 7.73 16.79
CA GLY A 69 -11.19 8.85 16.18
C GLY A 69 -9.79 8.52 15.66
N PHE A 70 -9.54 7.26 15.27
CA PHE A 70 -8.26 6.80 14.70
C PHE A 70 -8.42 6.40 13.22
N ASN A 71 -9.00 7.29 12.42
CA ASN A 71 -9.20 7.07 10.97
C ASN A 71 -7.89 6.75 10.25
N GLY A 72 -6.79 7.43 10.60
CA GLY A 72 -5.47 7.19 10.01
C GLY A 72 -4.96 5.74 10.20
N CYS A 73 -5.37 5.05 11.29
CA CYS A 73 -5.05 3.64 11.47
C CYS A 73 -5.84 2.71 10.54
N THR A 74 -7.06 3.09 10.12
CA THR A 74 -7.86 2.26 9.19
C THR A 74 -7.32 2.27 7.78
N VAL A 75 -6.60 3.32 7.41
CA VAL A 75 -6.03 3.51 6.08
C VAL A 75 -4.53 3.17 6.02
N TYR A 76 -3.96 2.76 7.14
CA TYR A 76 -2.56 2.35 7.20
C TYR A 76 -2.42 0.86 6.85
N ASP A 77 -1.43 0.54 6.01
CA ASP A 77 -0.99 -0.83 5.77
C ASP A 77 0.53 -0.92 5.90
N CYS A 78 0.99 -1.93 6.60
CA CYS A 78 2.42 -2.22 6.70
C CYS A 78 2.91 -3.15 5.57
N PHE A 79 2.03 -3.64 4.70
CA PHE A 79 2.37 -4.61 3.64
C PHE A 79 3.17 -5.82 4.18
N GLY A 80 2.84 -6.29 5.38
CA GLY A 80 3.57 -7.40 6.00
C GLY A 80 4.92 -7.04 6.64
N ALA A 81 5.36 -5.80 6.59
CA ALA A 81 6.64 -5.39 7.19
C ALA A 81 6.69 -5.61 8.71
N GLY A 82 5.55 -5.54 9.38
CA GLY A 82 5.47 -5.74 10.84
C GLY A 82 5.95 -7.11 11.26
N GLN A 83 5.38 -8.18 10.71
CA GLN A 83 5.81 -9.54 11.00
C GLN A 83 7.20 -9.84 10.45
N LYS A 84 7.58 -9.30 9.28
CA LYS A 84 8.92 -9.46 8.71
C LYS A 84 10.00 -8.94 9.66
N VAL A 85 9.84 -7.71 10.15
CA VAL A 85 10.77 -7.10 11.09
C VAL A 85 10.76 -7.88 12.42
N SER A 86 9.60 -8.18 12.97
CA SER A 86 9.47 -8.85 14.27
C SER A 86 10.07 -10.25 14.27
N GLN A 87 9.74 -11.08 13.29
CA GLN A 87 10.07 -12.51 13.30
C GLN A 87 11.36 -12.84 12.57
N VAL A 88 11.69 -12.11 11.49
CA VAL A 88 12.83 -12.44 10.65
C VAL A 88 14.02 -11.53 10.96
N THR A 89 13.85 -10.20 10.83
CA THR A 89 14.98 -9.27 11.01
C THR A 89 15.50 -9.26 12.45
N PHE A 90 14.61 -9.39 13.44
CA PHE A 90 14.94 -9.39 14.87
C PHE A 90 14.72 -10.75 15.54
N GLY A 91 14.51 -11.84 14.77
CA GLY A 91 14.51 -13.21 15.27
C GLY A 91 13.46 -13.54 16.34
N GLY A 92 12.35 -12.80 16.41
CA GLY A 92 11.30 -13.00 17.43
C GLY A 92 11.60 -12.33 18.78
N GLU A 93 12.71 -11.63 18.94
CA GLU A 93 12.99 -10.85 20.16
C GLU A 93 12.21 -9.52 20.11
N ASN A 94 11.33 -9.28 21.10
CA ASN A 94 10.49 -8.10 21.09
C ASN A 94 11.17 -6.86 21.69
N TRP A 95 10.72 -5.67 21.30
CA TRP A 95 11.29 -4.40 21.70
C TRP A 95 11.14 -4.06 23.19
N ARG A 96 10.23 -4.71 23.95
CA ARG A 96 10.05 -4.48 25.39
C ARG A 96 11.13 -5.17 26.21
N THR A 97 11.61 -6.34 25.75
CA THR A 97 12.60 -7.18 26.46
C THR A 97 14.02 -7.02 25.95
N GLY A 98 14.21 -6.63 24.66
CA GLY A 98 15.53 -6.51 24.01
C GLY A 98 16.35 -5.27 24.42
N GLY A 99 15.81 -4.40 25.29
CA GLY A 99 16.50 -3.19 25.73
C GLY A 99 16.36 -2.00 24.78
N ARG A 100 16.82 -0.83 25.24
CA ARG A 100 16.58 0.46 24.56
C ARG A 100 17.17 0.53 23.16
N GLU A 101 18.39 0.05 22.96
CA GLU A 101 19.08 0.11 21.67
C GLU A 101 18.42 -0.84 20.66
N HIS A 102 18.07 -2.06 21.07
CA HIS A 102 17.31 -3.02 20.27
C HIS A 102 15.98 -2.43 19.82
N ALA A 103 15.22 -1.83 20.74
CA ALA A 103 13.94 -1.18 20.43
C ALA A 103 14.11 -0.06 19.40
N ARG A 104 15.10 0.82 19.59
CA ARG A 104 15.39 1.92 18.67
C ARG A 104 15.67 1.39 17.25
N ARG A 105 16.58 0.42 17.11
CA ARG A 105 16.93 -0.18 15.82
C ARG A 105 15.70 -0.82 15.15
N MET A 106 14.87 -1.53 15.90
CA MET A 106 13.64 -2.12 15.37
C MET A 106 12.68 -1.05 14.84
N PHE A 107 12.54 0.08 15.52
CA PHE A 107 11.66 1.17 15.11
C PHE A 107 12.21 1.93 13.89
N ASP A 108 13.53 2.10 13.79
CA ASP A 108 14.18 2.76 12.66
C ASP A 108 14.10 1.90 11.37
N VAL A 109 14.23 0.58 11.49
CA VAL A 109 14.18 -0.37 10.36
C VAL A 109 12.75 -0.58 9.84
N PHE A 110 11.74 -0.52 10.69
CA PHE A 110 10.36 -0.83 10.30
C PHE A 110 9.83 0.02 9.12
N PRO A 111 10.00 1.36 9.09
CA PRO A 111 9.56 2.16 7.94
C PRO A 111 10.34 1.86 6.65
N VAL A 112 11.59 1.43 6.75
CA VAL A 112 12.41 1.02 5.59
C VAL A 112 11.83 -0.24 4.96
N VAL A 113 11.63 -1.28 5.77
CA VAL A 113 11.05 -2.57 5.31
C VAL A 113 9.63 -2.36 4.77
N ARG A 114 8.83 -1.49 5.40
CA ARG A 114 7.49 -1.15 4.89
C ARG A 114 7.55 -0.57 3.48
N GLN A 115 8.50 0.33 3.21
CA GLN A 115 8.66 0.91 1.87
C GLN A 115 9.10 -0.13 0.84
N LEU A 116 10.00 -1.05 1.20
CA LEU A 116 10.40 -2.16 0.33
C LEU A 116 9.22 -3.10 0.04
N HIS A 117 8.42 -3.45 1.04
CA HIS A 117 7.24 -4.30 0.87
C HIS A 117 6.16 -3.65 0.00
N GLU A 118 5.97 -2.33 0.10
CA GLU A 118 5.10 -1.59 -0.81
C GLU A 118 5.59 -1.69 -2.27
N LEU A 119 6.91 -1.63 -2.50
CA LEU A 119 7.48 -1.84 -3.84
C LEU A 119 7.29 -3.27 -4.34
N LEU A 120 7.48 -4.28 -3.47
CA LEU A 120 7.19 -5.68 -3.80
C LEU A 120 5.73 -5.86 -4.22
N TRP A 121 4.79 -5.22 -3.52
CA TRP A 121 3.38 -5.23 -3.90
C TRP A 121 3.17 -4.74 -5.34
N TYR A 122 3.70 -3.56 -5.67
CA TYR A 122 3.54 -3.02 -7.03
C TYR A 122 4.27 -3.83 -8.10
N LEU A 123 5.47 -4.35 -7.82
CA LEU A 123 6.23 -5.18 -8.76
C LEU A 123 5.52 -6.52 -9.03
N THR A 124 4.98 -7.16 -8.00
CA THR A 124 4.19 -8.40 -8.14
C THR A 124 2.94 -8.15 -8.96
N GLU A 125 2.18 -7.09 -8.68
CA GLU A 125 1.00 -6.72 -9.49
C GLU A 125 1.40 -6.42 -10.94
N ALA A 126 2.48 -5.67 -11.18
CA ALA A 126 2.96 -5.36 -12.52
C ALA A 126 3.25 -6.61 -13.37
N LEU A 127 3.78 -7.68 -12.77
CA LEU A 127 4.05 -8.95 -13.43
C LEU A 127 2.78 -9.72 -13.84
N THR A 128 1.63 -9.43 -13.21
CA THR A 128 0.33 -10.02 -13.59
C THR A 128 -0.32 -9.31 -14.80
N LEU A 129 0.14 -8.11 -15.15
CA LEU A 129 -0.45 -7.30 -16.21
C LEU A 129 0.02 -7.77 -17.60
N PRO A 130 -0.87 -8.28 -18.50
CA PRO A 130 -0.46 -8.84 -19.79
C PRO A 130 0.27 -7.82 -20.68
N ALA A 131 -0.09 -6.54 -20.61
CA ALA A 131 0.55 -5.47 -21.38
C ALA A 131 1.99 -5.18 -20.92
N ALA A 132 2.37 -5.56 -19.70
CA ALA A 132 3.72 -5.37 -19.16
C ALA A 132 4.73 -6.44 -19.62
N ARG A 133 4.32 -7.46 -20.39
CA ARG A 133 5.21 -8.54 -20.89
C ARG A 133 6.54 -8.04 -21.47
N PRO A 134 6.59 -6.95 -22.27
CA PRO A 134 7.87 -6.46 -22.81
C PRO A 134 8.91 -6.08 -21.76
N VAL A 135 8.51 -5.81 -20.51
CA VAL A 135 9.39 -5.39 -19.41
C VAL A 135 9.46 -6.42 -18.26
N HIS A 136 8.88 -7.63 -18.44
CA HIS A 136 8.84 -8.66 -17.38
C HIS A 136 10.22 -9.05 -16.88
N ALA A 137 11.26 -9.11 -17.74
CA ALA A 137 12.62 -9.43 -17.31
C ALA A 137 13.18 -8.35 -16.36
N ASP A 138 12.90 -7.08 -16.64
CA ASP A 138 13.32 -5.96 -15.80
C ASP A 138 12.54 -5.97 -14.47
N LEU A 139 11.23 -6.25 -14.52
CA LEU A 139 10.38 -6.37 -13.34
C LEU A 139 10.82 -7.49 -12.40
N ARG A 140 11.17 -8.68 -12.93
CA ARG A 140 11.67 -9.79 -12.12
C ARG A 140 12.99 -9.42 -11.44
N ARG A 141 13.95 -8.83 -12.16
CA ARG A 141 15.21 -8.37 -11.56
C ARG A 141 14.96 -7.35 -10.43
N ALA A 142 14.05 -6.40 -10.65
CA ALA A 142 13.70 -5.42 -9.62
C ALA A 142 13.00 -6.07 -8.42
N LEU A 143 12.15 -7.08 -8.65
CA LEU A 143 11.49 -7.86 -7.59
C LEU A 143 12.53 -8.61 -6.77
N ASP A 144 13.42 -9.40 -7.41
CA ASP A 144 14.47 -10.19 -6.77
C ASP A 144 15.43 -9.29 -5.96
N GLU A 145 15.81 -8.12 -6.52
CA GLU A 145 16.63 -7.13 -5.81
C GLU A 145 15.90 -6.60 -4.57
N THR A 146 14.63 -6.26 -4.70
CA THR A 146 13.84 -5.71 -3.58
C THR A 146 13.65 -6.76 -2.49
N GLU A 147 13.38 -8.03 -2.85
CA GLU A 147 13.29 -9.15 -1.90
C GLU A 147 14.61 -9.35 -1.15
N ARG A 148 15.73 -9.37 -1.88
CA ARG A 148 17.06 -9.48 -1.26
C ARG A 148 17.31 -8.36 -0.26
N LEU A 149 16.95 -7.12 -0.59
CA LEU A 149 17.08 -5.97 0.32
C LEU A 149 16.26 -6.16 1.61
N THR A 150 15.05 -6.73 1.53
CA THR A 150 14.24 -7.01 2.75
C THR A 150 14.85 -8.07 3.65
N GLY A 151 15.77 -8.88 3.13
CA GLY A 151 16.50 -9.91 3.87
C GLY A 151 17.77 -9.42 4.57
N GLY A 152 18.13 -8.15 4.42
CA GLY A 152 19.30 -7.56 5.06
C GLY A 152 19.22 -7.54 6.58
N THR A 153 20.39 -7.43 7.23
CA THR A 153 20.48 -7.20 8.67
C THR A 153 19.89 -5.85 9.07
N ALA A 154 19.62 -5.65 10.36
CA ALA A 154 19.10 -4.37 10.84
C ALA A 154 20.07 -3.19 10.57
N GLU A 155 21.38 -3.46 10.49
CA GLU A 155 22.40 -2.46 10.13
C GLU A 155 22.31 -2.11 8.65
N GLU A 156 22.34 -3.10 7.77
CA GLU A 156 22.22 -2.92 6.32
C GLU A 156 20.94 -2.20 5.93
N LEU A 157 19.81 -2.54 6.58
CA LEU A 157 18.53 -1.88 6.38
C LEU A 157 18.54 -0.43 6.87
N GLY A 158 19.23 -0.15 7.98
CA GLY A 158 19.36 1.21 8.54
C GLY A 158 20.22 2.14 7.68
N GLU A 159 21.16 1.59 6.91
CA GLU A 159 22.06 2.33 6.01
C GLU A 159 21.52 2.40 4.57
N LEU A 160 20.45 1.68 4.27
CA LEU A 160 19.90 1.58 2.91
C LEU A 160 19.31 2.92 2.44
N ASP A 161 19.77 3.43 1.32
CA ASP A 161 19.08 4.51 0.58
C ASP A 161 17.85 3.93 -0.15
N VAL A 162 16.79 3.76 0.63
CA VAL A 162 15.51 3.25 0.12
C VAL A 162 14.88 4.22 -0.88
N ALA A 163 15.18 5.52 -0.81
CA ALA A 163 14.65 6.52 -1.73
C ALA A 163 15.24 6.35 -3.14
N ALA A 164 16.56 6.12 -3.24
CA ALA A 164 17.21 5.82 -4.52
C ALA A 164 16.68 4.52 -5.13
N HIS A 165 16.47 3.45 -4.32
CA HIS A 165 15.88 2.21 -4.80
C HIS A 165 14.45 2.43 -5.30
N ARG A 166 13.61 3.13 -4.53
CA ARG A 166 12.23 3.50 -4.93
C ARG A 166 12.20 4.26 -6.25
N GLN A 167 13.14 5.18 -6.48
CA GLN A 167 13.21 5.93 -7.74
C GLN A 167 13.45 5.01 -8.94
N ARG A 168 14.41 4.07 -8.86
CA ARG A 168 14.68 3.08 -9.93
C ARG A 168 13.46 2.21 -10.22
N VAL A 169 12.81 1.70 -9.19
CA VAL A 169 11.57 0.92 -9.35
C VAL A 169 10.45 1.75 -9.96
N ASN A 170 10.29 3.02 -9.53
CA ASN A 170 9.25 3.90 -10.05
C ASN A 170 9.41 4.18 -11.56
N GLU A 171 10.65 4.30 -12.08
CA GLU A 171 10.88 4.44 -13.51
C GLU A 171 10.34 3.22 -14.29
N LEU A 172 10.54 2.02 -13.75
CA LEU A 172 10.01 0.79 -14.34
C LEU A 172 8.48 0.74 -14.27
N LEU A 173 7.90 1.09 -13.13
CA LEU A 173 6.43 1.16 -12.95
C LEU A 173 5.79 2.24 -13.85
N LEU A 174 6.50 3.31 -14.20
CA LEU A 174 6.04 4.29 -15.20
C LEU A 174 5.97 3.66 -16.59
N ARG A 175 6.99 2.89 -16.99
CA ARG A 175 6.97 2.14 -18.27
C ARG A 175 5.81 1.15 -18.33
N VAL A 176 5.53 0.43 -17.24
CA VAL A 176 4.36 -0.44 -17.12
C VAL A 176 3.07 0.34 -17.33
N SER A 177 2.92 1.48 -16.65
CA SER A 177 1.75 2.35 -16.78
C SER A 177 1.53 2.78 -18.24
N ASP A 178 2.59 3.18 -18.94
CA ASP A 178 2.50 3.59 -20.34
C ASP A 178 2.09 2.43 -21.26
N LEU A 179 2.62 1.22 -21.04
CA LEU A 179 2.26 0.01 -21.79
C LEU A 179 0.79 -0.38 -21.56
N VAL A 180 0.33 -0.39 -20.32
CA VAL A 180 -1.07 -0.77 -19.99
C VAL A 180 -2.06 0.25 -20.56
N ARG A 181 -1.68 1.53 -20.59
CA ARG A 181 -2.52 2.63 -21.04
C ARG A 181 -2.21 3.10 -22.47
N ALA A 182 -1.54 2.27 -23.30
CA ALA A 182 -1.12 2.66 -24.65
C ALA A 182 -2.24 3.18 -25.56
N GLY A 183 -3.51 2.76 -25.31
CA GLY A 183 -4.70 3.26 -26.01
C GLY A 183 -5.35 4.50 -25.41
N ALA A 184 -4.80 5.05 -24.30
CA ALA A 184 -5.43 6.14 -23.59
C ALA A 184 -5.40 7.46 -24.38
N ARG A 185 -6.47 8.24 -24.28
CA ARG A 185 -6.53 9.58 -24.87
C ARG A 185 -5.67 10.56 -24.04
N ARG A 186 -5.06 11.57 -24.70
CA ARG A 186 -4.24 12.60 -24.02
C ARG A 186 -4.96 13.26 -22.83
N LYS A 187 -6.26 13.51 -22.95
CA LYS A 187 -7.08 14.13 -21.89
C LYS A 187 -7.19 13.28 -20.62
N GLN A 188 -6.79 12.01 -20.66
CA GLN A 188 -6.79 11.11 -19.51
C GLN A 188 -5.51 11.17 -18.68
N ASN A 189 -4.55 12.03 -19.02
CA ASN A 189 -3.37 12.24 -18.18
C ASN A 189 -3.68 13.30 -17.10
N ARG A 190 -3.90 12.79 -15.87
CA ARG A 190 -4.21 13.57 -14.66
C ARG A 190 -3.21 13.28 -13.54
N ARG A 191 -1.96 12.95 -13.91
CA ARG A 191 -0.91 12.68 -12.94
C ARG A 191 -0.67 13.87 -12.05
N GLY A 192 -0.74 13.67 -10.71
CA GLY A 192 -0.56 14.71 -9.70
C GLY A 192 -1.62 15.82 -9.75
N ALA A 193 -2.72 15.61 -10.48
CA ALA A 193 -3.76 16.62 -10.59
C ALA A 193 -4.43 16.89 -9.22
N ASP A 194 -4.68 18.15 -8.94
CA ASP A 194 -5.57 18.54 -7.85
C ASP A 194 -7.02 18.38 -8.30
N LEU A 195 -7.68 17.37 -7.75
CA LEU A 195 -9.07 17.02 -8.01
C LEU A 195 -9.85 16.94 -6.68
N MET A 196 -9.38 17.63 -5.64
CA MET A 196 -10.06 17.69 -4.35
C MET A 196 -11.48 18.26 -4.51
N GLY A 197 -12.48 17.52 -4.00
CA GLY A 197 -13.88 17.90 -4.10
C GLY A 197 -14.42 17.97 -5.54
N ALA A 198 -13.70 17.47 -6.53
CA ALA A 198 -14.10 17.53 -7.93
C ALA A 198 -15.41 16.75 -8.18
N ARG A 199 -16.28 17.30 -9.02
CA ARG A 199 -17.51 16.65 -9.47
C ARG A 199 -17.25 15.82 -10.71
N LEU A 200 -16.96 14.53 -10.52
CA LEU A 200 -16.60 13.58 -11.57
C LEU A 200 -17.62 12.45 -11.68
N LYS A 201 -18.85 12.68 -11.22
CA LYS A 201 -19.96 11.72 -11.31
C LYS A 201 -20.17 11.25 -12.77
N GLY A 202 -20.15 9.93 -12.98
CA GLY A 202 -20.30 9.31 -14.30
C GLY A 202 -19.19 9.66 -15.30
N ALA A 203 -18.05 10.19 -14.86
CA ALA A 203 -16.95 10.59 -15.73
C ALA A 203 -16.31 9.38 -16.43
N ASP A 204 -15.96 9.55 -17.72
CA ASP A 204 -15.10 8.59 -18.45
C ASP A 204 -13.64 8.83 -18.08
N LEU A 205 -13.13 8.01 -17.17
CA LEU A 205 -11.73 7.98 -16.70
C LEU A 205 -11.03 6.67 -17.08
N ARG A 206 -11.54 5.97 -18.10
CA ARG A 206 -10.92 4.73 -18.59
C ARG A 206 -9.47 4.98 -18.98
N GLN A 207 -8.60 4.09 -18.49
CA GLN A 207 -7.16 4.17 -18.71
C GLN A 207 -6.57 5.54 -18.30
N ALA A 208 -7.20 6.24 -17.34
CA ALA A 208 -6.68 7.51 -16.86
C ALA A 208 -5.36 7.32 -16.09
N ASN A 209 -4.42 8.23 -16.29
CA ASN A 209 -3.27 8.36 -15.41
C ASN A 209 -3.66 9.21 -14.21
N LEU A 210 -3.94 8.56 -13.10
CA LEU A 210 -4.31 9.20 -11.83
C LEU A 210 -3.17 9.06 -10.79
N ARG A 211 -1.95 8.74 -11.23
CA ARG A 211 -0.78 8.58 -10.34
C ARG A 211 -0.58 9.82 -9.49
N GLY A 212 -0.63 9.65 -8.16
CA GLY A 212 -0.45 10.73 -7.21
C GLY A 212 -1.49 11.86 -7.31
N ALA A 213 -2.64 11.64 -7.96
CA ALA A 213 -3.72 12.62 -8.00
C ALA A 213 -4.35 12.79 -6.61
N TYR A 214 -4.70 14.01 -6.26
CA TYR A 214 -5.45 14.34 -5.03
C TYR A 214 -6.94 14.27 -5.35
N LEU A 215 -7.59 13.17 -4.98
CA LEU A 215 -9.02 12.92 -5.19
C LEU A 215 -9.83 13.06 -3.89
N ILE A 216 -9.24 13.69 -2.87
CA ILE A 216 -9.85 13.86 -1.55
C ILE A 216 -11.26 14.45 -1.70
N ALA A 217 -12.27 13.78 -1.12
CA ALA A 217 -13.68 14.17 -1.16
C ALA A 217 -14.25 14.39 -2.58
N ALA A 218 -13.63 13.86 -3.65
CA ALA A 218 -14.17 13.91 -5.00
C ALA A 218 -15.41 13.01 -5.14
N ASP A 219 -16.39 13.45 -5.93
CA ASP A 219 -17.56 12.65 -6.32
C ASP A 219 -17.24 11.88 -7.62
N LEU A 220 -16.93 10.60 -7.50
CA LEU A 220 -16.71 9.65 -8.58
C LEU A 220 -17.87 8.64 -8.71
N THR A 221 -19.05 8.97 -8.18
CA THR A 221 -20.25 8.12 -8.25
C THR A 221 -20.51 7.67 -9.70
N GLY A 222 -20.55 6.37 -9.95
CA GLY A 222 -20.80 5.79 -11.27
C GLY A 222 -19.73 6.09 -12.32
N ALA A 223 -18.56 6.59 -11.95
CA ALA A 223 -17.47 6.85 -12.89
C ALA A 223 -16.87 5.55 -13.45
N ASP A 224 -16.40 5.61 -14.69
CA ASP A 224 -15.72 4.51 -15.36
C ASP A 224 -14.19 4.69 -15.22
N LEU A 225 -13.59 3.94 -14.30
CA LEU A 225 -12.16 3.94 -13.95
C LEU A 225 -11.44 2.70 -14.51
N ARG A 226 -12.04 1.96 -15.43
CA ARG A 226 -11.47 0.72 -15.95
C ARG A 226 -10.08 0.93 -16.54
N GLY A 227 -9.12 0.14 -16.05
CA GLY A 227 -7.72 0.22 -16.49
C GLY A 227 -7.02 1.53 -16.10
N ALA A 228 -7.51 2.28 -15.13
CA ALA A 228 -6.84 3.46 -14.61
C ALA A 228 -5.63 3.10 -13.75
N ASP A 229 -4.58 3.91 -13.80
CA ASP A 229 -3.41 3.83 -12.92
C ASP A 229 -3.65 4.70 -11.68
N LEU A 230 -3.73 4.06 -10.52
CA LEU A 230 -4.07 4.67 -9.23
C LEU A 230 -2.91 4.69 -8.23
N ILE A 231 -1.65 4.40 -8.66
CA ILE A 231 -0.51 4.40 -7.74
C ILE A 231 -0.40 5.73 -7.00
N GLY A 232 -0.42 5.68 -5.68
CA GLY A 232 -0.27 6.86 -4.83
C GLY A 232 -1.38 7.91 -4.96
N ALA A 233 -2.52 7.61 -5.61
CA ALA A 233 -3.68 8.49 -5.61
C ALA A 233 -4.26 8.62 -4.20
N ASP A 234 -4.60 9.83 -3.78
CA ASP A 234 -5.22 10.09 -2.49
C ASP A 234 -6.75 10.02 -2.62
N LEU A 235 -7.32 8.90 -2.14
CA LEU A 235 -8.74 8.62 -2.20
C LEU A 235 -9.48 8.89 -0.89
N ARG A 236 -8.92 9.66 0.03
CA ARG A 236 -9.59 9.99 1.30
C ARG A 236 -10.94 10.63 1.06
N ASP A 237 -11.99 10.06 1.67
CA ASP A 237 -13.39 10.51 1.53
C ASP A 237 -13.95 10.58 0.10
N THR A 238 -13.22 10.05 -0.90
CA THR A 238 -13.70 9.95 -2.29
C THR A 238 -14.93 9.05 -2.33
N ASP A 239 -15.98 9.49 -3.03
CA ASP A 239 -17.18 8.68 -3.26
C ASP A 239 -17.01 7.85 -4.56
N LEU A 240 -16.81 6.56 -4.39
CA LEU A 240 -16.70 5.57 -5.46
C LEU A 240 -17.98 4.74 -5.65
N SER A 241 -19.13 5.18 -5.08
CA SER A 241 -20.40 4.46 -5.19
C SER A 241 -20.73 4.17 -6.65
N ASP A 242 -21.02 2.90 -6.98
CA ASP A 242 -21.37 2.43 -8.33
C ASP A 242 -20.28 2.65 -9.40
N ALA A 243 -19.09 3.09 -9.03
CA ALA A 243 -17.96 3.23 -9.95
C ALA A 243 -17.42 1.87 -10.42
N ASP A 244 -16.88 1.84 -11.65
CA ASP A 244 -16.26 0.65 -12.22
C ASP A 244 -14.72 0.79 -12.23
N LEU A 245 -14.06 0.11 -11.30
CA LEU A 245 -12.59 0.02 -11.19
C LEU A 245 -12.05 -1.30 -11.76
N THR A 246 -12.82 -2.04 -12.56
CA THR A 246 -12.37 -3.31 -13.14
C THR A 246 -11.08 -3.12 -13.93
N GLY A 247 -10.03 -3.88 -13.58
CA GLY A 247 -8.72 -3.78 -14.20
C GLY A 247 -7.97 -2.48 -13.93
N ALA A 248 -8.45 -1.61 -13.02
CA ALA A 248 -7.61 -0.56 -12.45
C ALA A 248 -6.43 -1.22 -11.71
N PHE A 249 -5.25 -0.60 -11.77
CA PHE A 249 -4.03 -1.21 -11.27
C PHE A 249 -3.26 -0.26 -10.35
N PHE A 250 -2.36 -0.85 -9.55
CA PHE A 250 -1.61 -0.18 -8.49
C PHE A 250 -2.50 0.49 -7.45
N LEU A 251 -3.70 -0.06 -7.26
CA LEU A 251 -4.62 0.31 -6.21
C LEU A 251 -4.35 -0.55 -4.98
N THR A 252 -4.19 0.08 -3.83
CA THR A 252 -3.93 -0.61 -2.57
C THR A 252 -5.17 -0.66 -1.67
N GLN A 253 -5.22 -1.63 -0.77
CA GLN A 253 -6.31 -1.75 0.20
C GLN A 253 -6.50 -0.48 1.07
N PRO A 254 -5.41 0.18 1.58
CA PRO A 254 -5.53 1.43 2.31
C PRO A 254 -6.23 2.54 1.56
N GLN A 255 -5.96 2.68 0.25
CA GLN A 255 -6.64 3.67 -0.58
C GLN A 255 -8.15 3.44 -0.60
N LEU A 256 -8.59 2.18 -0.76
CA LEU A 256 -10.02 1.84 -0.70
C LEU A 256 -10.61 2.03 0.70
N ASN A 257 -9.86 1.65 1.74
CA ASN A 257 -10.32 1.83 3.12
C ASN A 257 -10.53 3.31 3.46
N ALA A 258 -9.83 4.22 2.80
CA ALA A 258 -9.98 5.66 2.94
C ALA A 258 -11.21 6.23 2.19
N ALA A 259 -11.68 5.52 1.17
CA ALA A 259 -12.80 5.95 0.32
C ALA A 259 -14.17 5.46 0.84
N ARG A 260 -15.21 5.99 0.25
CA ARG A 260 -16.60 5.52 0.36
C ARG A 260 -16.98 4.77 -0.91
N GLY A 261 -17.87 3.81 -0.81
CA GLY A 261 -18.37 3.06 -1.95
C GLY A 261 -19.65 2.32 -1.62
N SER A 262 -20.19 1.58 -2.59
CA SER A 262 -21.45 0.84 -2.47
C SER A 262 -21.26 -0.64 -2.84
N ALA A 263 -22.32 -1.42 -2.69
CA ALA A 263 -22.38 -2.79 -3.20
C ALA A 263 -22.22 -2.85 -4.74
N GLY A 264 -22.63 -1.79 -5.45
CA GLY A 264 -22.52 -1.66 -6.90
C GLY A 264 -21.11 -1.32 -7.41
N THR A 265 -20.20 -0.86 -6.54
CA THR A 265 -18.82 -0.57 -6.94
C THR A 265 -18.09 -1.84 -7.40
N ARG A 266 -17.49 -1.83 -8.59
CA ARG A 266 -16.72 -2.94 -9.13
C ARG A 266 -15.24 -2.73 -8.86
N LEU A 267 -14.59 -3.73 -8.26
CA LEU A 267 -13.18 -3.66 -7.84
C LEU A 267 -12.28 -4.56 -8.68
N PRO A 268 -10.99 -4.24 -8.82
CA PRO A 268 -10.01 -5.18 -9.35
C PRO A 268 -9.79 -6.33 -8.36
N THR A 269 -9.28 -7.47 -8.84
CA THR A 269 -9.10 -8.70 -8.04
C THR A 269 -8.01 -8.60 -6.99
N SER A 270 -7.11 -7.61 -7.08
CA SER A 270 -6.00 -7.39 -6.13
C SER A 270 -6.44 -6.88 -4.76
N VAL A 271 -7.65 -6.34 -4.65
CA VAL A 271 -8.20 -5.73 -3.43
C VAL A 271 -9.58 -6.30 -3.07
N THR A 272 -10.00 -6.07 -1.83
CA THR A 272 -11.29 -6.52 -1.32
C THR A 272 -12.18 -5.33 -0.94
N ARG A 273 -13.51 -5.54 -1.01
CA ARG A 273 -14.48 -4.51 -0.60
C ARG A 273 -14.33 -4.20 0.89
N PRO A 274 -14.13 -2.91 1.26
CA PRO A 274 -14.10 -2.51 2.66
C PRO A 274 -15.44 -2.81 3.37
N GLY A 275 -15.37 -3.31 4.60
CA GLY A 275 -16.57 -3.70 5.34
C GLY A 275 -17.51 -2.53 5.71
N HIS A 276 -17.02 -1.28 5.65
CA HIS A 276 -17.84 -0.09 5.90
C HIS A 276 -18.56 0.45 4.64
N TRP A 277 -18.34 -0.16 3.47
CA TRP A 277 -19.11 0.20 2.27
C TRP A 277 -20.48 -0.48 2.37
N THR A 278 -21.47 0.29 2.72
CA THR A 278 -22.85 -0.18 2.88
C THR A 278 -23.53 -0.38 1.53
N ALA A 279 -24.54 -1.24 1.55
CA ALA A 279 -25.40 -1.53 0.41
C ALA A 279 -26.23 -0.30 -0.03
#